data_7a9b7dd645e1ba6ef047a3f91f60d2fc
#
_entry.id   7a9b7dd645e1ba6ef047a3f91f60d2fc
#
_cell.length_a   1.000
_cell.length_b   1.000
_cell.length_c   1.000
_cell.angle_alpha   90.00
_cell.angle_beta   90.00
_cell.angle_gamma   90.00
#
_symmetry.space_group_name_H-M   'P 1'
#
loop_
_entity.id
_entity.type
_entity.pdbx_description
1 polymer ?
#
loop_
_entity_poly.entity_id
_entity_poly.type
_entity_poly.pdbx_seq_one_letter_code
_entity_poly.pdbx_strand_id
1 'polypeptide(L)'
;MAPETLTWPGSVSAELGLQYSDDMPRSWSLSAKLGAIGAALLLMAFASIGLTLWVTWQLEGGAAAVNEAGRMRMQTWRLAQTLERADERQKGALFEQFDSSIGVLRTGDPARPLFVPHDHASQEAFDVVQREWDVLRAAWGTLPAPGAERAAQQADAFVSRID
;
A
#
# COMPACT_ATOMS: atom_id res chain seq x y z
N MET A 1 -6.32 -18.01 109.22
CA MET A 1 -6.00 -18.94 108.20
C MET A 1 -6.63 -18.43 106.87
N ALA A 2 -5.93 -17.60 106.21
CA ALA A 2 -6.43 -16.96 104.97
C ALA A 2 -5.82 -17.68 103.77
N PRO A 3 -6.58 -17.95 102.69
CA PRO A 3 -6.00 -18.53 101.47
C PRO A 3 -5.36 -17.46 100.59
N GLU A 4 -4.17 -17.74 100.21
CA GLU A 4 -3.40 -16.92 99.27
C GLU A 4 -4.06 -16.89 97.87
N THR A 5 -4.34 -15.73 97.43
CA THR A 5 -4.78 -15.54 96.02
C THR A 5 -3.60 -15.53 95.09
N LEU A 6 -3.54 -16.56 94.26
CA LEU A 6 -2.58 -16.66 93.16
C LEU A 6 -2.92 -15.70 92.02
N THR A 7 -2.14 -14.62 91.95
CA THR A 7 -2.23 -13.66 90.84
C THR A 7 -1.39 -14.16 89.69
N TRP A 8 -2.01 -14.42 88.54
CA TRP A 8 -1.34 -14.72 87.30
C TRP A 8 -0.79 -13.42 86.64
N PRO A 9 0.46 -13.38 86.22
CA PRO A 9 0.99 -12.19 85.54
C PRO A 9 0.48 -12.17 84.08
N GLY A 10 -0.03 -11.02 83.77
CA GLY A 10 -0.16 -10.33 82.52
C GLY A 10 -0.20 -11.13 81.25
N SER A 11 -1.36 -11.11 80.64
CA SER A 11 -1.51 -11.37 79.21
C SER A 11 -0.62 -10.45 78.40
N VAL A 12 0.48 -10.95 77.89
CA VAL A 12 1.26 -10.30 76.83
C VAL A 12 0.47 -10.47 75.54
N SER A 13 -0.45 -9.51 75.33
CA SER A 13 -1.04 -9.32 74.02
C SER A 13 0.07 -8.74 73.15
N ALA A 14 0.88 -9.66 72.58
CA ALA A 14 1.77 -9.27 71.50
C ALA A 14 0.90 -8.79 70.31
N GLU A 15 0.87 -7.50 70.14
CA GLU A 15 0.43 -6.87 68.91
C GLU A 15 1.33 -7.31 67.80
N LEU A 16 1.10 -8.50 67.30
CA LEU A 16 1.50 -8.86 65.93
C LEU A 16 0.50 -8.12 65.01
N GLY A 17 0.79 -6.87 64.71
CA GLY A 17 0.18 -6.12 63.65
C GLY A 17 0.51 -6.78 62.32
N LEU A 18 -0.08 -7.95 62.09
CA LEU A 18 -0.20 -8.48 60.76
C LEU A 18 -1.20 -7.61 60.01
N GLN A 19 -0.65 -6.54 59.40
CA GLN A 19 -1.30 -5.80 58.38
C GLN A 19 -1.44 -6.78 57.20
N TYR A 20 -2.50 -7.58 57.27
CA TYR A 20 -2.95 -8.34 56.10
C TYR A 20 -3.44 -7.32 55.09
N SER A 21 -2.52 -6.94 54.18
CA SER A 21 -2.89 -6.19 52.98
C SER A 21 -3.87 -7.06 52.21
N ASP A 22 -5.12 -6.69 52.31
CA ASP A 22 -6.24 -7.29 51.57
C ASP A 22 -6.13 -6.87 50.11
N ASP A 23 -5.01 -7.18 49.49
CA ASP A 23 -4.85 -7.16 48.02
C ASP A 23 -5.59 -8.35 47.43
N MET A 24 -6.90 -8.41 47.71
CA MET A 24 -7.76 -9.30 46.92
C MET A 24 -7.69 -8.79 45.48
N PRO A 25 -7.23 -9.63 44.53
CA PRO A 25 -7.31 -9.27 43.13
C PRO A 25 -8.78 -8.93 42.84
N ARG A 26 -9.00 -7.69 42.43
CA ARG A 26 -10.32 -7.14 42.12
C ARG A 26 -11.01 -8.12 41.18
N SER A 27 -11.83 -9.03 41.74
CA SER A 27 -12.55 -10.03 40.98
C SER A 27 -13.53 -9.30 40.07
N TRP A 28 -13.15 -9.24 38.80
CA TRP A 28 -13.99 -8.62 37.77
C TRP A 28 -15.35 -9.27 37.82
N SER A 29 -16.41 -8.49 37.86
CA SER A 29 -17.77 -8.99 37.78
C SER A 29 -17.94 -9.84 36.53
N LEU A 30 -18.82 -10.84 36.55
CA LEU A 30 -19.09 -11.70 35.41
C LEU A 30 -19.41 -10.87 34.14
N SER A 31 -20.18 -9.79 34.33
CA SER A 31 -20.51 -8.85 33.26
C SER A 31 -19.27 -8.17 32.67
N ALA A 32 -18.29 -7.81 33.52
CA ALA A 32 -17.05 -7.21 33.01
C ALA A 32 -16.19 -8.21 32.21
N LYS A 33 -16.16 -9.47 32.66
CA LYS A 33 -15.45 -10.55 31.92
C LYS A 33 -16.11 -10.81 30.57
N LEU A 34 -17.43 -10.91 30.53
CA LEU A 34 -18.18 -11.10 29.28
C LEU A 34 -18.04 -9.88 28.35
N GLY A 35 -18.07 -8.66 28.91
CA GLY A 35 -17.83 -7.43 28.16
C GLY A 35 -16.43 -7.38 27.56
N ALA A 36 -15.41 -7.77 28.32
CA ALA A 36 -14.02 -7.80 27.83
C ALA A 36 -13.84 -8.83 26.70
N ILE A 37 -14.42 -10.02 26.84
CA ILE A 37 -14.38 -11.04 25.76
C ILE A 37 -15.13 -10.55 24.52
N GLY A 38 -16.31 -9.97 24.69
CA GLY A 38 -17.09 -9.39 23.59
C GLY A 38 -16.34 -8.27 22.89
N ALA A 39 -15.71 -7.35 23.63
CA ALA A 39 -14.90 -6.30 23.08
C ALA A 39 -13.68 -6.82 22.32
N ALA A 40 -12.98 -7.83 22.85
CA ALA A 40 -11.86 -8.46 22.18
C ALA A 40 -12.26 -9.12 20.85
N LEU A 41 -13.37 -9.84 20.82
CA LEU A 41 -13.90 -10.46 19.60
C LEU A 41 -14.31 -9.39 18.56
N LEU A 42 -14.92 -8.32 19.02
CA LEU A 42 -15.35 -7.22 18.15
C LEU A 42 -14.14 -6.48 17.56
N LEU A 43 -13.10 -6.23 18.34
CA LEU A 43 -11.83 -5.66 17.87
C LEU A 43 -11.15 -6.59 16.85
N MET A 44 -11.14 -7.88 17.09
CA MET A 44 -10.58 -8.87 16.15
C MET A 44 -11.37 -8.87 14.83
N ALA A 45 -12.68 -8.78 14.88
CA ALA A 45 -13.52 -8.69 13.69
C ALA A 45 -13.25 -7.42 12.90
N PHE A 46 -13.16 -6.26 13.56
CA PHE A 46 -12.81 -5.01 12.91
C PHE A 46 -11.39 -5.02 12.32
N ALA A 47 -10.43 -5.59 13.04
CA ALA A 47 -9.07 -5.74 12.53
C ALA A 47 -9.02 -6.62 11.27
N SER A 48 -9.78 -7.73 11.26
CA SER A 48 -9.88 -8.61 10.10
C SER A 48 -10.52 -7.90 8.89
N ILE A 49 -11.62 -7.18 9.10
CA ILE A 49 -12.27 -6.41 8.04
C ILE A 49 -11.33 -5.31 7.52
N GLY A 50 -10.69 -4.56 8.42
CA GLY A 50 -9.75 -3.51 8.05
C GLY A 50 -8.56 -4.03 7.24
N LEU A 51 -8.00 -5.18 7.66
CA LEU A 51 -6.92 -5.84 6.93
C LEU A 51 -7.38 -6.28 5.53
N THR A 52 -8.56 -6.89 5.42
CA THR A 52 -9.10 -7.32 4.13
C THR A 52 -9.31 -6.14 3.20
N LEU A 53 -9.92 -5.06 3.67
CA LEU A 53 -10.12 -3.85 2.88
C LEU A 53 -8.79 -3.21 2.44
N TRP A 54 -7.79 -3.19 3.33
CA TRP A 54 -6.47 -2.67 3.02
C TRP A 54 -5.76 -3.48 1.93
N VAL A 55 -5.79 -4.83 2.05
CA VAL A 55 -5.22 -5.73 1.03
C VAL A 55 -5.95 -5.59 -0.30
N THR A 56 -7.29 -5.53 -0.29
CA THR A 56 -8.08 -5.33 -1.51
C THR A 56 -7.70 -4.02 -2.20
N TRP A 57 -7.63 -2.93 -1.45
CA TRP A 57 -7.24 -1.63 -1.98
C TRP A 57 -5.84 -1.63 -2.60
N GLN A 58 -4.88 -2.31 -1.96
CA GLN A 58 -3.53 -2.46 -2.49
C GLN A 58 -3.47 -3.28 -3.78
N LEU A 59 -4.29 -4.34 -3.88
CA LEU A 59 -4.38 -5.17 -5.09
C LEU A 59 -5.04 -4.43 -6.26
N GLU A 60 -6.08 -3.65 -6.01
CA GLU A 60 -6.74 -2.84 -7.04
C GLU A 60 -5.78 -1.82 -7.65
N GLY A 61 -4.93 -1.18 -6.86
CA GLY A 61 -3.92 -0.25 -7.34
C GLY A 61 -2.90 -0.91 -8.27
N GLY A 62 -2.43 -2.11 -7.94
CA GLY A 62 -1.51 -2.88 -8.78
C GLY A 62 -2.15 -3.31 -10.11
N ALA A 63 -3.40 -3.77 -10.10
CA ALA A 63 -4.11 -4.15 -11.31
C ALA A 63 -4.32 -2.97 -12.27
N ALA A 64 -4.60 -1.77 -11.74
CA ALA A 64 -4.73 -0.56 -12.53
C ALA A 64 -3.40 -0.17 -13.20
N ALA A 65 -2.27 -0.31 -12.51
CA ALA A 65 -0.94 -0.03 -13.07
C ALA A 65 -0.58 -1.00 -14.21
N VAL A 66 -0.84 -2.30 -14.03
CA VAL A 66 -0.63 -3.33 -15.07
C VAL A 66 -1.50 -3.04 -16.31
N ASN A 67 -2.76 -2.65 -16.10
CA ASN A 67 -3.65 -2.29 -17.21
C ASN A 67 -3.15 -1.04 -17.96
N GLU A 68 -2.63 -0.05 -17.25
CA GLU A 68 -2.05 1.15 -17.86
C GLU A 68 -0.78 0.83 -18.66
N ALA A 69 0.11 0.00 -18.12
CA ALA A 69 1.28 -0.50 -18.86
C ALA A 69 0.87 -1.25 -20.13
N GLY A 70 -0.16 -2.10 -20.05
CA GLY A 70 -0.74 -2.77 -21.23
C GLY A 70 -1.28 -1.79 -22.27
N ARG A 71 -1.92 -0.70 -21.82
CA ARG A 71 -2.39 0.37 -22.71
C ARG A 71 -1.23 1.10 -23.39
N MET A 72 -0.15 1.39 -22.67
CA MET A 72 1.05 2.03 -23.24
C MET A 72 1.69 1.15 -24.33
N ARG A 73 1.78 -0.17 -24.11
CA ARG A 73 2.25 -1.10 -25.14
C ARG A 73 1.41 -1.01 -26.42
N MET A 74 0.09 -1.04 -26.28
CA MET A 74 -0.82 -0.91 -27.41
C MET A 74 -0.68 0.44 -28.12
N GLN A 75 -0.52 1.52 -27.37
CA GLN A 75 -0.30 2.87 -27.90
C GLN A 75 1.01 2.96 -28.69
N THR A 76 2.10 2.36 -28.18
CA THR A 76 3.39 2.31 -28.88
C THR A 76 3.26 1.64 -30.25
N TRP A 77 2.62 0.48 -30.32
CA TRP A 77 2.38 -0.22 -31.58
C TRP A 77 1.49 0.58 -32.54
N ARG A 78 0.42 1.15 -32.02
CA ARG A 78 -0.48 1.98 -32.81
C ARG A 78 0.25 3.19 -33.39
N LEU A 79 1.11 3.81 -32.60
CA LEU A 79 1.91 4.95 -33.00
C LEU A 79 2.89 4.53 -34.11
N ALA A 80 3.63 3.44 -33.93
CA ALA A 80 4.56 2.90 -34.93
C ALA A 80 3.87 2.62 -36.28
N GLN A 81 2.67 2.02 -36.25
CA GLN A 81 1.89 1.71 -37.46
C GLN A 81 1.35 2.94 -38.18
N THR A 82 1.15 4.03 -37.44
CA THR A 82 0.54 5.25 -38.01
C THR A 82 1.56 6.31 -38.43
N LEU A 83 2.85 6.15 -38.08
CA LEU A 83 3.89 7.15 -38.34
C LEU A 83 3.99 7.59 -39.81
N GLU A 84 3.84 6.67 -40.76
CA GLU A 84 3.92 6.98 -42.18
C GLU A 84 2.64 7.60 -42.75
N ARG A 85 1.49 7.33 -42.12
CA ARG A 85 0.16 7.66 -42.67
C ARG A 85 -0.52 8.81 -41.93
N ALA A 86 -0.13 9.04 -40.66
CA ALA A 86 -0.75 10.07 -39.82
C ALA A 86 -0.26 11.45 -40.26
N ASP A 87 -1.18 12.42 -40.26
CA ASP A 87 -0.81 13.82 -40.33
C ASP A 87 -0.13 14.29 -39.02
N GLU A 88 0.53 15.43 -39.06
CA GLU A 88 1.27 15.97 -37.91
C GLU A 88 0.37 16.21 -36.70
N ARG A 89 -0.91 16.56 -36.91
CA ARG A 89 -1.87 16.79 -35.84
C ARG A 89 -2.22 15.46 -35.14
N GLN A 90 -2.43 14.41 -35.91
CA GLN A 90 -2.74 13.08 -35.41
C GLN A 90 -1.56 12.46 -34.66
N LYS A 91 -0.33 12.63 -35.16
CA LYS A 91 0.90 12.24 -34.46
C LYS A 91 1.03 12.99 -33.13
N GLY A 92 0.85 14.31 -33.13
CA GLY A 92 0.89 15.11 -31.90
C GLY A 92 -0.09 14.62 -30.85
N ALA A 93 -1.34 14.34 -31.22
CA ALA A 93 -2.35 13.83 -30.31
C ALA A 93 -1.97 12.44 -29.72
N LEU A 94 -1.37 11.56 -30.50
CA LEU A 94 -0.90 10.26 -30.02
C LEU A 94 0.29 10.38 -29.06
N PHE A 95 1.22 11.28 -29.35
CA PHE A 95 2.32 11.59 -28.43
C PHE A 95 1.81 12.14 -27.09
N GLU A 96 0.92 13.13 -27.12
CA GLU A 96 0.31 13.70 -25.91
C GLU A 96 -0.46 12.64 -25.09
N GLN A 97 -1.17 11.74 -25.77
CA GLN A 97 -1.86 10.63 -25.10
C GLN A 97 -0.87 9.71 -24.38
N PHE A 98 0.27 9.43 -25.01
CA PHE A 98 1.31 8.59 -24.41
C PHE A 98 1.98 9.30 -23.22
N ASP A 99 2.34 10.56 -23.37
CA ASP A 99 2.90 11.40 -22.29
C ASP A 99 1.97 11.45 -21.08
N SER A 100 0.66 11.58 -21.32
CA SER A 100 -0.36 11.53 -20.28
C SER A 100 -0.36 10.18 -19.54
N SER A 101 -0.21 9.07 -20.27
CA SER A 101 -0.14 7.73 -19.65
C SER A 101 1.09 7.57 -18.77
N ILE A 102 2.26 8.04 -19.21
CA ILE A 102 3.48 8.08 -18.39
C ILE A 102 3.26 8.94 -17.14
N GLY A 103 2.68 10.12 -17.30
CA GLY A 103 2.38 11.02 -16.19
C GLY A 103 1.48 10.36 -15.14
N VAL A 104 0.43 9.69 -15.57
CA VAL A 104 -0.50 8.98 -14.70
C VAL A 104 0.19 7.83 -13.96
N LEU A 105 1.07 7.08 -14.63
CA LEU A 105 1.85 6.02 -13.96
C LEU A 105 2.84 6.59 -12.94
N ARG A 106 3.39 7.78 -13.18
CA ARG A 106 4.36 8.40 -12.27
C ARG A 106 3.72 9.03 -11.04
N THR A 107 2.58 9.69 -11.21
CA THR A 107 1.94 10.47 -10.14
C THR A 107 0.75 9.77 -9.49
N GLY A 108 0.28 8.67 -10.08
CA GLY A 108 -1.00 8.06 -9.75
C GLY A 108 -2.19 8.83 -10.33
N ASP A 109 -3.38 8.29 -10.16
CA ASP A 109 -4.64 8.94 -10.53
C ASP A 109 -5.57 8.94 -9.32
N PRO A 110 -5.86 10.09 -8.72
CA PRO A 110 -6.73 10.16 -7.55
C PRO A 110 -8.20 9.76 -7.84
N ALA A 111 -8.62 9.79 -9.11
CA ALA A 111 -9.95 9.35 -9.53
C ALA A 111 -10.05 7.83 -9.70
N ARG A 112 -8.91 7.14 -9.80
CA ARG A 112 -8.80 5.70 -9.87
C ARG A 112 -7.76 5.25 -8.85
N PRO A 113 -7.95 4.12 -8.15
CA PRO A 113 -6.96 3.62 -7.20
C PRO A 113 -5.72 3.08 -7.93
N LEU A 114 -5.00 3.97 -8.62
CA LEU A 114 -3.76 3.66 -9.30
C LEU A 114 -2.62 3.91 -8.32
N PHE A 115 -2.13 2.83 -7.74
CA PHE A 115 -1.03 2.88 -6.78
C PHE A 115 0.26 2.52 -7.51
N VAL A 116 1.16 3.47 -7.58
CA VAL A 116 2.51 3.24 -8.11
C VAL A 116 3.45 3.08 -6.92
N PRO A 117 4.22 1.97 -6.84
CA PRO A 117 5.24 1.83 -5.81
C PRO A 117 6.22 3.00 -5.89
N HIS A 118 6.48 3.64 -4.74
CA HIS A 118 7.43 4.75 -4.62
C HIS A 118 8.81 4.28 -4.14
N ASP A 119 9.09 2.98 -4.26
CA ASP A 119 10.40 2.43 -3.95
C ASP A 119 11.43 2.83 -5.01
N HIS A 120 12.70 2.80 -4.60
CA HIS A 120 13.82 3.26 -5.45
C HIS A 120 13.92 2.47 -6.77
N ALA A 121 13.65 1.16 -6.74
CA ALA A 121 13.73 0.31 -7.93
C ALA A 121 12.65 0.67 -8.95
N SER A 122 11.41 0.89 -8.50
CA SER A 122 10.31 1.33 -9.35
C SER A 122 10.57 2.72 -9.97
N GLN A 123 11.10 3.66 -9.18
CA GLN A 123 11.46 4.98 -9.70
C GLN A 123 12.56 4.92 -10.75
N GLU A 124 13.60 4.11 -10.52
CA GLU A 124 14.68 3.91 -11.48
C GLU A 124 14.18 3.30 -12.80
N ALA A 125 13.31 2.29 -12.71
CA ALA A 125 12.66 1.69 -13.88
C ALA A 125 11.83 2.71 -14.67
N PHE A 126 11.06 3.56 -13.97
CA PHE A 126 10.32 4.65 -14.59
C PHE A 126 11.23 5.66 -15.30
N ASP A 127 12.32 6.04 -14.68
CA ASP A 127 13.28 6.97 -15.27
C ASP A 127 13.96 6.40 -16.52
N VAL A 128 14.16 5.08 -16.57
CA VAL A 128 14.65 4.39 -17.78
C VAL A 128 13.62 4.48 -18.88
N VAL A 129 12.37 4.09 -18.61
CA VAL A 129 11.28 4.13 -19.60
C VAL A 129 11.05 5.54 -20.10
N GLN A 130 11.06 6.55 -19.22
CA GLN A 130 10.90 7.95 -19.60
C GLN A 130 12.02 8.40 -20.57
N ARG A 131 13.29 8.14 -20.25
CA ARG A 131 14.41 8.52 -21.12
C ARG A 131 14.34 7.83 -22.48
N GLU A 132 14.00 6.54 -22.53
CA GLU A 132 13.86 5.82 -23.78
C GLU A 132 12.68 6.35 -24.61
N TRP A 133 11.59 6.72 -23.95
CA TRP A 133 10.47 7.39 -24.61
C TRP A 133 10.85 8.72 -25.21
N ASP A 134 11.59 9.57 -24.49
CA ASP A 134 12.02 10.87 -24.99
C ASP A 134 12.89 10.73 -26.24
N VAL A 135 13.78 9.73 -26.28
CA VAL A 135 14.60 9.41 -27.45
C VAL A 135 13.72 8.91 -28.62
N LEU A 136 12.79 8.01 -28.33
CA LEU A 136 11.89 7.45 -29.34
C LEU A 136 10.96 8.52 -29.93
N ARG A 137 10.37 9.35 -29.06
CA ARG A 137 9.53 10.50 -29.45
C ARG A 137 10.28 11.49 -30.34
N ALA A 138 11.51 11.82 -29.99
CA ALA A 138 12.35 12.69 -30.81
C ALA A 138 12.61 12.07 -32.18
N ALA A 139 12.97 10.78 -32.26
CA ALA A 139 13.23 10.07 -33.50
C ALA A 139 11.98 9.97 -34.38
N TRP A 140 10.81 9.76 -33.80
CA TRP A 140 9.54 9.63 -34.51
C TRP A 140 8.90 10.97 -34.89
N GLY A 141 9.30 12.04 -34.20
CA GLY A 141 8.89 13.43 -34.50
C GLY A 141 9.71 14.09 -35.62
N THR A 142 10.81 13.48 -36.09
CA THR A 142 11.63 14.03 -37.17
C THR A 142 11.04 13.74 -38.57
N LEU A 143 11.36 14.59 -39.53
CA LEU A 143 11.03 14.37 -40.92
C LEU A 143 12.31 14.10 -41.75
N PRO A 144 12.35 13.05 -42.57
CA PRO A 144 11.27 12.09 -42.78
C PRO A 144 11.11 11.10 -41.59
N ALA A 145 9.85 10.69 -41.31
CA ALA A 145 9.58 9.71 -40.30
C ALA A 145 10.27 8.36 -40.64
N PRO A 146 10.64 7.55 -39.63
CA PRO A 146 11.22 6.23 -39.91
C PRO A 146 10.22 5.35 -40.65
N GLY A 147 10.71 4.57 -41.59
CA GLY A 147 9.88 3.59 -42.33
C GLY A 147 9.27 2.55 -41.38
N ALA A 148 8.15 1.92 -41.81
CA ALA A 148 7.33 1.04 -40.98
C ALA A 148 8.12 -0.07 -40.29
N GLU A 149 9.06 -0.72 -40.98
CA GLU A 149 9.89 -1.80 -40.42
C GLU A 149 10.78 -1.30 -39.28
N ARG A 150 11.42 -0.14 -39.45
CA ARG A 150 12.27 0.46 -38.45
C ARG A 150 11.46 0.95 -37.24
N ALA A 151 10.29 1.51 -37.49
CA ALA A 151 9.36 1.92 -36.44
C ALA A 151 8.88 0.73 -35.63
N ALA A 152 8.57 -0.41 -36.29
CA ALA A 152 8.18 -1.64 -35.60
C ALA A 152 9.32 -2.19 -34.73
N GLN A 153 10.55 -2.24 -35.23
CA GLN A 153 11.71 -2.70 -34.47
C GLN A 153 11.97 -1.82 -33.23
N GLN A 154 11.84 -0.50 -33.40
CA GLN A 154 11.97 0.45 -32.27
C GLN A 154 10.84 0.30 -31.26
N ALA A 155 9.62 0.07 -31.71
CA ALA A 155 8.48 -0.22 -30.85
C ALA A 155 8.68 -1.49 -30.05
N ASP A 156 9.14 -2.59 -30.67
CA ASP A 156 9.46 -3.85 -30.00
C ASP A 156 10.50 -3.68 -28.90
N ALA A 157 11.59 -2.99 -29.22
CA ALA A 157 12.67 -2.71 -28.27
C ALA A 157 12.16 -1.89 -27.06
N PHE A 158 11.32 -0.91 -27.31
CA PHE A 158 10.75 -0.08 -26.25
C PHE A 158 9.72 -0.82 -25.40
N VAL A 159 8.83 -1.60 -26.05
CA VAL A 159 7.82 -2.40 -25.33
C VAL A 159 8.47 -3.39 -24.37
N SER A 160 9.61 -4.00 -24.76
CA SER A 160 10.36 -4.89 -23.88
C SER A 160 10.94 -4.23 -22.63
N ARG A 161 10.94 -2.89 -22.54
CA ARG A 161 11.35 -2.14 -21.35
C ARG A 161 10.19 -1.82 -20.43
N ILE A 162 8.97 -1.86 -20.94
CA ILE A 162 7.73 -1.63 -20.17
C ILE A 162 7.34 -2.91 -19.41
N ASP A 163 7.76 -4.09 -19.88
CA ASP A 163 7.54 -5.39 -19.24
C ASP A 163 8.47 -5.60 -18.02
#